data_218c799381539f5ca459a67171cfa0ea
#
_entry.id   218c799381539f5ca459a67171cfa0ea
#
_cell.length_a   1.000
_cell.length_b   1.000
_cell.length_c   1.000
_cell.angle_alpha   90.00
_cell.angle_beta   90.00
_cell.angle_gamma   90.00
#
_symmetry.space_group_name_H-M   'P 1'
#
loop_
_entity.id
_entity.type
_entity.pdbx_description
1 polymer ?
#
loop_
_entity_poly.entity_id
_entity_poly.type
_entity_poly.pdbx_seq_one_letter_code
_entity_poly.pdbx_strand_id
1 'polypeptide(L)'
;MPLNLPYYYGHSGEQYAFFRIPKLLLTDDRFAEISTDAKLLYGLLLDRMELSYRNGWIDEQNRVFIIFTAEEVMDTLRCRSEKAARLFSELDS
;
A
#
# COMPACT_ATOMS: atom_id res chain seq x y z
N MET A 1 19.50 16.54 5.01
CA MET A 1 19.73 15.17 5.42
C MET A 1 20.33 14.38 4.27
N PRO A 2 21.53 13.83 4.44
CA PRO A 2 22.09 13.00 3.39
C PRO A 2 21.35 11.67 3.31
N LEU A 3 20.86 11.35 2.15
CA LEU A 3 20.22 10.07 1.91
C LEU A 3 21.15 9.21 1.07
N ASN A 4 21.53 8.07 1.60
CA ASN A 4 22.36 7.11 0.90
C ASN A 4 21.52 6.21 0.01
N LEU A 5 20.76 6.85 -0.87
CA LEU A 5 19.92 6.11 -1.81
C LEU A 5 20.72 5.83 -3.08
N PRO A 6 20.61 4.61 -3.62
CA PRO A 6 21.26 4.31 -4.89
C PRO A 6 20.63 5.16 -6.00
N TYR A 7 21.47 5.57 -6.93
CA TYR A 7 20.99 6.33 -8.08
C TYR A 7 20.12 5.46 -8.97
N TYR A 8 19.13 6.08 -9.58
CA TYR A 8 18.24 5.43 -10.50
C TYR A 8 18.75 5.65 -11.92
N TYR A 9 19.38 4.64 -12.46
CA TYR A 9 19.93 4.69 -13.82
C TYR A 9 19.28 3.61 -14.67
N GLY A 10 18.62 4.01 -15.77
CA GLY A 10 18.12 3.06 -16.74
C GLY A 10 17.45 1.83 -16.11
N HIS A 11 18.13 0.70 -16.19
CA HIS A 11 17.60 -0.57 -15.69
C HIS A 11 17.67 -0.74 -14.18
N SER A 12 18.28 0.20 -13.46
CA SER A 12 18.44 0.06 -12.01
C SER A 12 17.12 -0.10 -11.28
N GLY A 13 16.06 0.57 -11.78
CA GLY A 13 14.75 0.47 -11.17
C GLY A 13 14.17 -0.93 -11.16
N GLU A 14 14.58 -1.77 -12.10
CA GLU A 14 14.10 -3.14 -12.18
C GLU A 14 14.63 -4.02 -11.05
N GLN A 15 15.70 -3.57 -10.38
CA GLN A 15 16.31 -4.30 -9.28
C GLN A 15 15.59 -4.12 -7.96
N TYR A 16 14.62 -3.19 -7.90
CA TYR A 16 13.92 -2.85 -6.67
C TYR A 16 12.45 -3.22 -6.75
N ALA A 17 11.91 -3.66 -5.62
CA ALA A 17 10.47 -3.82 -5.49
C ALA A 17 9.86 -2.47 -5.10
N PHE A 18 8.69 -2.18 -5.61
CA PHE A 18 8.03 -0.90 -5.40
C PHE A 18 6.60 -1.10 -4.94
N PHE A 19 6.15 -0.18 -4.08
CA PHE A 19 4.73 0.01 -3.85
C PHE A 19 4.28 1.17 -4.74
N ARG A 20 3.10 1.03 -5.34
CA ARG A 20 2.53 2.06 -6.21
C ARG A 20 1.46 2.82 -5.45
N ILE A 21 1.56 4.14 -5.47
CA ILE A 21 0.58 5.00 -4.83
C ILE A 21 -0.05 5.87 -5.90
N PRO A 22 -1.37 5.79 -6.10
CA PRO A 22 -2.02 6.64 -7.10
C PRO A 22 -1.80 8.12 -6.80
N LYS A 23 -1.40 8.87 -7.79
CA LYS A 23 -1.19 10.31 -7.61
C LYS A 23 -2.47 11.01 -7.14
N LEU A 24 -3.62 10.50 -7.54
CA LEU A 24 -4.91 11.05 -7.18
C LEU A 24 -5.10 11.15 -5.67
N LEU A 25 -4.54 10.19 -4.91
CA LEU A 25 -4.62 10.22 -3.45
C LEU A 25 -3.93 11.45 -2.86
N LEU A 26 -2.96 12.01 -3.57
CA LEU A 26 -2.19 13.15 -3.10
C LEU A 26 -2.69 14.47 -3.68
N THR A 27 -3.41 14.43 -4.78
CA THR A 27 -3.79 15.65 -5.51
C THR A 27 -5.27 15.97 -5.48
N ASP A 28 -6.13 14.99 -5.21
CA ASP A 28 -7.57 15.21 -5.20
C ASP A 28 -8.04 15.64 -3.83
N ASP A 29 -8.83 16.71 -3.78
CA ASP A 29 -9.33 17.26 -2.53
C ASP A 29 -10.20 16.31 -1.73
N ARG A 30 -10.82 15.33 -2.40
CA ARG A 30 -11.65 14.31 -1.72
C ARG A 30 -10.85 13.49 -0.72
N PHE A 31 -9.54 13.41 -0.90
CA PHE A 31 -8.65 12.60 -0.05
C PHE A 31 -7.76 13.45 0.84
N ALA A 32 -8.05 14.75 0.93
CA ALA A 32 -7.19 15.67 1.67
C ALA A 32 -7.11 15.35 3.16
N GLU A 33 -8.18 14.80 3.74
CA GLU A 33 -8.22 14.48 5.16
C GLU A 33 -7.65 13.10 5.51
N ILE A 34 -7.36 12.29 4.51
CA ILE A 34 -6.75 10.99 4.74
C ILE A 34 -5.27 11.21 5.06
N SER A 35 -4.79 10.60 6.14
CA SER A 35 -3.40 10.75 6.53
C SER A 35 -2.44 10.15 5.51
N THR A 36 -1.22 10.65 5.51
CA THR A 36 -0.15 10.12 4.64
C THR A 36 0.10 8.65 4.90
N ASP A 37 0.08 8.25 6.17
CA ASP A 37 0.27 6.85 6.54
C ASP A 37 -0.84 5.96 5.99
N ALA A 38 -2.09 6.43 6.00
CA ALA A 38 -3.20 5.68 5.41
C ALA A 38 -3.03 5.55 3.90
N LYS A 39 -2.49 6.57 3.24
CA LYS A 39 -2.19 6.50 1.80
C LYS A 39 -1.10 5.48 1.51
N LEU A 40 -0.11 5.35 2.38
CA LEU A 40 0.89 4.29 2.27
C LEU A 40 0.24 2.91 2.42
N LEU A 41 -0.65 2.77 3.38
CA LEU A 41 -1.39 1.52 3.54
C LEU A 41 -2.17 1.17 2.28
N TYR A 42 -2.76 2.17 1.63
CA TYR A 42 -3.46 1.94 0.37
C TYR A 42 -2.52 1.34 -0.68
N GLY A 43 -1.30 1.86 -0.78
CA GLY A 43 -0.28 1.32 -1.69
C GLY A 43 0.06 -0.13 -1.39
N LEU A 44 0.15 -0.48 -0.10
CA LEU A 44 0.37 -1.87 0.31
C LEU A 44 -0.78 -2.77 -0.10
N LEU A 45 -2.02 -2.29 0.05
CA LEU A 45 -3.19 -3.06 -0.33
C LEU A 45 -3.27 -3.28 -1.83
N LEU A 46 -2.90 -2.28 -2.62
CA LEU A 46 -2.85 -2.44 -4.07
C LEU A 46 -1.83 -3.48 -4.48
N ASP A 47 -0.67 -3.50 -3.84
CA ASP A 47 0.36 -4.49 -4.10
C ASP A 47 -0.15 -5.91 -3.82
N ARG A 48 -0.84 -6.09 -2.70
CA ARG A 48 -1.42 -7.37 -2.34
C ARG A 48 -2.56 -7.77 -3.28
N MET A 49 -3.33 -6.81 -3.73
CA MET A 49 -4.40 -7.06 -4.70
C MET A 49 -3.82 -7.62 -6.01
N GLU A 50 -2.74 -7.03 -6.49
CA GLU A 50 -2.07 -7.51 -7.70
C GLU A 50 -1.54 -8.92 -7.51
N LEU A 51 -0.91 -9.19 -6.37
CA LEU A 51 -0.41 -10.52 -6.05
C LEU A 51 -1.55 -11.54 -5.96
N SER A 52 -2.65 -11.17 -5.34
CA SER A 52 -3.83 -12.03 -5.22
C SER A 52 -4.40 -12.37 -6.60
N TYR A 53 -4.46 -11.39 -7.48
CA TYR A 53 -4.92 -11.59 -8.84
C TYR A 53 -4.02 -12.60 -9.58
N ARG A 54 -2.70 -12.44 -9.45
CA ARG A 54 -1.74 -13.35 -10.08
C ARG A 54 -1.86 -14.77 -9.55
N ASN A 55 -2.22 -14.92 -8.28
CA ASN A 55 -2.37 -16.23 -7.64
C ASN A 55 -3.76 -16.84 -7.87
N GLY A 56 -4.64 -16.13 -8.58
CA GLY A 56 -5.96 -16.64 -8.88
C GLY A 56 -6.92 -16.57 -7.69
N TRP A 57 -6.65 -15.74 -6.70
CA TRP A 57 -7.53 -15.59 -5.53
C TRP A 57 -8.71 -14.69 -5.89
N ILE A 58 -9.66 -15.29 -6.60
CA ILE A 58 -10.83 -14.59 -7.14
C ILE A 58 -12.07 -15.33 -6.64
N ASP A 59 -13.06 -14.59 -6.13
CA ASP A 59 -14.29 -15.21 -5.64
C ASP A 59 -15.25 -15.53 -6.78
N GLU A 60 -16.41 -16.10 -6.43
CA GLU A 60 -17.42 -16.52 -7.41
C GLU A 60 -17.97 -15.36 -8.23
N GLN A 61 -17.87 -14.14 -7.72
CA GLN A 61 -18.32 -12.94 -8.41
C GLN A 61 -17.19 -12.26 -9.18
N ASN A 62 -16.09 -12.96 -9.38
CA ASN A 62 -14.90 -12.49 -10.09
C ASN A 62 -14.26 -11.28 -9.40
N ARG A 63 -14.34 -11.22 -8.06
CA ARG A 63 -13.68 -10.18 -7.28
C ARG A 63 -12.39 -10.71 -6.69
N VAL A 64 -11.33 -9.93 -6.79
CA VAL A 64 -10.05 -10.27 -6.18
C VAL A 64 -10.15 -10.05 -4.68
N PHE A 65 -9.74 -11.06 -3.88
CA PHE A 65 -9.68 -10.88 -2.45
C PHE A 65 -8.23 -10.87 -1.97
N ILE A 66 -8.01 -10.17 -0.87
CA ILE A 66 -6.67 -9.92 -0.34
C ILE A 66 -6.45 -10.73 0.93
N ILE A 67 -5.33 -11.44 0.98
CA ILE A 67 -4.87 -12.07 2.21
C ILE A 67 -3.77 -11.16 2.78
N PHE A 68 -4.13 -10.35 3.77
CA PHE A 68 -3.22 -9.38 4.35
C PHE A 68 -3.65 -9.10 5.78
N THR A 69 -2.87 -9.59 6.74
CA THR A 69 -3.24 -9.50 8.16
C THR A 69 -2.82 -8.17 8.77
N ALA A 70 -3.45 -7.82 9.89
CA ALA A 70 -3.05 -6.64 10.65
C ALA A 70 -1.59 -6.74 11.10
N GLU A 71 -1.11 -7.95 11.39
CA GLU A 71 0.28 -8.16 11.77
C GLU A 71 1.23 -7.79 10.63
N GLU A 72 0.89 -8.13 9.40
CA GLU A 72 1.71 -7.77 8.25
C GLU A 72 1.77 -6.25 8.06
N VAL A 73 0.65 -5.56 8.29
CA VAL A 73 0.62 -4.10 8.23
C VAL A 73 1.52 -3.51 9.31
N MET A 74 1.42 -4.02 10.53
CA MET A 74 2.23 -3.55 11.64
C MET A 74 3.72 -3.72 11.35
N ASP A 75 4.09 -4.87 10.80
CA ASP A 75 5.49 -5.15 10.46
C ASP A 75 5.99 -4.25 9.32
N THR A 76 5.20 -4.09 8.29
CA THR A 76 5.61 -3.33 7.10
C THR A 76 5.70 -1.85 7.38
N LEU A 77 4.72 -1.29 8.07
CA LEU A 77 4.68 0.13 8.41
C LEU A 77 5.37 0.44 9.74
N ARG A 78 5.83 -0.60 10.44
CA ARG A 78 6.53 -0.46 11.72
C ARG A 78 5.69 0.33 12.71
N CYS A 79 4.44 -0.10 12.88
CA CYS A 79 3.51 0.54 13.80
C CYS A 79 2.84 -0.49 14.70
N ARG A 80 2.14 0.01 15.71
CA ARG A 80 1.41 -0.85 16.66
C ARG A 80 -0.03 -1.05 16.21
N SER A 81 -0.73 -1.96 16.89
CA SER A 81 -2.08 -2.36 16.51
C SER A 81 -3.09 -1.21 16.48
N GLU A 82 -2.99 -0.27 17.42
CA GLU A 82 -3.91 0.86 17.46
C GLU A 82 -3.77 1.73 16.22
N LYS A 83 -2.54 1.98 15.79
CA LYS A 83 -2.30 2.77 14.59
C LYS A 83 -2.76 2.02 13.34
N ALA A 84 -2.46 0.72 13.25
CA ALA A 84 -2.90 -0.07 12.11
C ALA A 84 -4.42 -0.06 12.00
N ALA A 85 -5.14 -0.24 13.11
CA ALA A 85 -6.59 -0.20 13.12
C ALA A 85 -7.13 1.16 12.67
N ARG A 86 -6.50 2.23 13.13
CA ARG A 86 -6.90 3.58 12.73
C ARG A 86 -6.71 3.80 11.24
N LEU A 87 -5.60 3.32 10.67
CA LEU A 87 -5.32 3.48 9.25
C LEU A 87 -6.34 2.72 8.38
N PHE A 88 -6.68 1.51 8.79
CA PHE A 88 -7.73 0.75 8.11
C PHE A 88 -9.07 1.49 8.19
N SER A 89 -9.37 2.05 9.35
CA SER A 89 -10.60 2.80 9.55
C SER A 89 -10.68 4.02 8.64
N GLU A 90 -9.57 4.72 8.45
CA GLU A 90 -9.52 5.87 7.55
C GLU A 90 -9.86 5.47 6.11
N LEU A 91 -9.37 4.33 5.66
CA LEU A 91 -9.61 3.88 4.30
C LEU A 91 -11.03 3.33 4.11
N ASP A 92 -11.65 2.89 5.18
CA ASP A 92 -12.98 2.27 5.15
C ASP A 92 -14.11 3.31 5.26
N SER A 93 -13.78 4.53 5.54
CA SER A 93 -14.78 5.59 5.73
C SER A 93 -15.18 6.28 4.43
#